data_666fa120ef6cc473a9873774503fb775
#
_entry.id   666fa120ef6cc473a9873774503fb775
#
_cell.length_a   1.000
_cell.length_b   1.000
_cell.length_c   1.000
_cell.angle_alpha   90.00
_cell.angle_beta   90.00
_cell.angle_gamma   90.00
#
_symmetry.space_group_name_H-M   'P 1'
#
loop_
_entity.id
_entity.type
_entity.pdbx_description
1 polymer ?
#
loop_
_entity_poly.entity_id
_entity_poly.type
_entity_poly.pdbx_seq_one_letter_code
_entity_poly.pdbx_strand_id
1 'polypeptide(L)'
;MLTIKQIDAAKPKDKPYRLLDGNGLYLYVPASGKKVWQLRYKIDGKEKVLTVGKYPLMSLQEARDKAWMAKKDISVGVDPVKAKKLSVKNNSFGSIYHEWYEHKKQVWSVGYAKELAKMFKDDVLPLIGPLEIHEIEPMQILEVIRRFEERGAMERANKARCRCGEVFRYAIVTGRAKYNPAPDLADAMKGYRKKNYPFLPADQIPAFTRALSSLSGSIISLVATKVLRYT
;
A
#
# COMPACT_ATOMS: atom_id res chain seq x y z
N MET A 1 6.74 -37.50 19.39
CA MET A 1 5.77 -36.39 19.28
C MET A 1 5.70 -35.66 20.61
N LEU A 2 5.63 -34.31 20.60
CA LEU A 2 5.52 -33.49 21.82
C LEU A 2 4.11 -33.61 22.42
N THR A 3 4.05 -33.45 23.73
CA THR A 3 2.78 -33.30 24.46
C THR A 3 2.66 -31.85 24.98
N ILE A 4 1.43 -31.40 25.25
CA ILE A 4 1.17 -30.08 25.80
C ILE A 4 1.97 -29.83 27.09
N LYS A 5 2.02 -30.86 27.98
CA LYS A 5 2.80 -30.81 29.22
C LYS A 5 4.29 -30.57 28.98
N GLN A 6 4.88 -31.18 27.96
CA GLN A 6 6.29 -30.97 27.58
C GLN A 6 6.53 -29.59 26.99
N ILE A 7 5.57 -29.04 26.22
CA ILE A 7 5.64 -27.70 25.64
C ILE A 7 5.57 -26.65 26.75
N ASP A 8 4.67 -26.81 27.70
CA ASP A 8 4.51 -25.88 28.83
C ASP A 8 5.73 -25.92 29.77
N ALA A 9 6.23 -27.11 30.05
CA ALA A 9 7.42 -27.32 30.89
C ALA A 9 8.73 -26.83 30.24
N ALA A 10 8.76 -26.55 28.93
CA ALA A 10 9.94 -26.06 28.24
C ALA A 10 10.28 -24.63 28.67
N LYS A 11 11.26 -24.47 29.57
CA LYS A 11 11.72 -23.16 30.07
C LYS A 11 12.87 -22.61 29.18
N PRO A 12 13.02 -21.28 29.08
CA PRO A 12 14.17 -20.69 28.41
C PRO A 12 15.49 -21.11 29.11
N LYS A 13 16.54 -21.24 28.32
CA LYS A 13 17.91 -21.54 28.79
C LYS A 13 18.85 -20.45 28.24
N ASP A 14 20.09 -20.42 28.74
CA ASP A 14 21.12 -19.48 28.28
C ASP A 14 21.35 -19.56 26.76
N LYS A 15 21.24 -20.78 26.20
CA LYS A 15 21.30 -20.99 24.75
C LYS A 15 19.94 -21.43 24.20
N PRO A 16 19.54 -20.90 23.02
CA PRO A 16 18.30 -21.32 22.39
C PRO A 16 18.37 -22.81 22.01
N TYR A 17 17.24 -23.51 22.12
CA TYR A 17 17.17 -24.93 21.78
C TYR A 17 15.88 -25.25 21.04
N ARG A 18 15.80 -26.45 20.46
CA ARG A 18 14.65 -26.96 19.72
C ARG A 18 14.20 -28.30 20.28
N LEU A 19 12.89 -28.47 20.39
CA LEU A 19 12.25 -29.74 20.72
C LEU A 19 11.56 -30.26 19.47
N LEU A 20 11.90 -31.47 19.06
CA LEU A 20 11.32 -32.11 17.89
C LEU A 20 9.93 -32.65 18.22
N ASP A 21 8.91 -32.25 17.46
CA ASP A 21 7.58 -32.86 17.53
C ASP A 21 7.44 -34.04 16.56
N GLY A 22 8.00 -33.92 15.38
CA GLY A 22 7.96 -34.94 14.33
C GLY A 22 7.82 -34.26 12.95
N ASN A 23 8.10 -35.06 11.91
CA ASN A 23 7.93 -34.58 10.53
C ASN A 23 8.59 -33.23 10.22
N GLY A 24 9.75 -32.90 10.84
CA GLY A 24 10.43 -31.64 10.66
C GLY A 24 9.82 -30.45 11.38
N LEU A 25 8.74 -30.63 12.19
CA LEU A 25 8.18 -29.62 13.05
C LEU A 25 8.92 -29.60 14.39
N TYR A 26 9.33 -28.41 14.81
CA TYR A 26 10.07 -28.13 16.05
C TYR A 26 9.42 -27.02 16.84
N LEU A 27 9.46 -27.13 18.16
CA LEU A 27 9.26 -26.00 19.05
C LEU A 27 10.62 -25.35 19.31
N TYR A 28 10.84 -24.17 18.82
CA TYR A 28 12.02 -23.34 19.09
C TYR A 28 11.81 -22.53 20.35
N VAL A 29 12.73 -22.68 21.30
CA VAL A 29 12.71 -21.95 22.59
C VAL A 29 13.93 -21.03 22.63
N PRO A 30 13.78 -19.74 22.32
CA PRO A 30 14.87 -18.77 22.44
C PRO A 30 15.14 -18.41 23.91
N ALA A 31 16.29 -17.82 24.20
CA ALA A 31 16.64 -17.34 25.54
C ALA A 31 15.62 -16.28 26.06
N SER A 32 14.94 -15.55 25.16
CA SER A 32 13.86 -14.60 25.50
C SER A 32 12.56 -15.24 25.99
N GLY A 33 12.45 -16.57 25.96
CA GLY A 33 11.28 -17.34 26.41
C GLY A 33 10.09 -17.39 25.46
N LYS A 34 10.09 -16.65 24.35
CA LYS A 34 8.99 -16.65 23.36
C LYS A 34 9.05 -17.87 22.47
N LYS A 35 8.29 -18.92 22.81
CA LYS A 35 8.27 -20.19 22.08
C LYS A 35 7.68 -20.01 20.67
N VAL A 36 8.32 -20.63 19.65
CA VAL A 36 7.93 -20.46 18.25
C VAL A 36 7.94 -21.82 17.54
N TRP A 37 6.87 -22.12 16.82
CA TRP A 37 6.79 -23.28 15.94
C TRP A 37 7.59 -23.06 14.67
N GLN A 38 8.50 -23.97 14.36
CA GLN A 38 9.35 -23.93 13.16
C GLN A 38 9.27 -25.25 12.42
N LEU A 39 9.10 -25.18 11.10
CA LEU A 39 9.20 -26.35 10.21
C LEU A 39 10.53 -26.27 9.47
N ARG A 40 11.38 -27.31 9.64
CA ARG A 40 12.59 -27.51 8.81
C ARG A 40 12.23 -28.40 7.63
N TYR A 41 12.64 -27.98 6.45
CA TYR A 41 12.38 -28.69 5.21
C TYR A 41 13.54 -28.49 4.23
N LYS A 42 13.61 -29.38 3.23
CA LYS A 42 14.60 -29.30 2.16
C LYS A 42 13.86 -29.09 0.84
N ILE A 43 14.32 -28.11 0.06
CA ILE A 43 13.81 -27.83 -1.30
C ILE A 43 14.99 -27.38 -2.17
N ASP A 44 15.06 -27.86 -3.42
CA ASP A 44 16.20 -27.61 -4.34
C ASP A 44 17.57 -27.92 -3.70
N GLY A 45 17.67 -28.99 -2.92
CA GLY A 45 18.89 -29.38 -2.23
C GLY A 45 19.27 -28.52 -1.01
N LYS A 46 18.55 -27.44 -0.72
CA LYS A 46 18.84 -26.50 0.37
C LYS A 46 17.92 -26.68 1.56
N GLU A 47 18.49 -26.69 2.76
CA GLU A 47 17.68 -26.66 3.99
C GLU A 47 17.15 -25.27 4.26
N LYS A 48 15.88 -25.21 4.65
CA LYS A 48 15.17 -23.97 5.02
C LYS A 48 14.35 -24.18 6.28
N VAL A 49 14.04 -23.04 6.93
CA VAL A 49 13.21 -23.01 8.13
C VAL A 49 12.03 -22.07 7.89
N LEU A 50 10.82 -22.60 8.02
CA LEU A 50 9.58 -21.82 7.99
C LEU A 50 9.12 -21.58 9.43
N THR A 51 8.90 -20.33 9.81
CA THR A 51 8.19 -19.98 11.04
C THR A 51 6.70 -20.19 10.82
N VAL A 52 6.13 -21.16 11.54
CA VAL A 52 4.72 -21.56 11.42
C VAL A 52 3.82 -20.67 12.29
N GLY A 53 4.26 -20.39 13.55
CA GLY A 53 3.50 -19.55 14.45
C GLY A 53 4.15 -19.43 15.83
N LYS A 54 3.55 -18.61 16.70
CA LYS A 54 4.01 -18.38 18.08
C LYS A 54 3.12 -19.15 19.08
N TYR A 55 3.73 -19.84 20.01
CA TYR A 55 3.01 -20.43 21.15
C TYR A 55 2.90 -19.37 22.26
N PRO A 56 1.77 -19.24 22.99
CA PRO A 56 0.55 -20.09 22.94
C PRO A 56 -0.51 -19.63 21.94
N LEU A 57 -0.30 -18.53 21.18
CA LEU A 57 -1.27 -18.04 20.19
C LEU A 57 -1.64 -19.08 19.14
N MET A 58 -0.75 -20.02 18.88
CA MET A 58 -0.97 -21.17 18.02
C MET A 58 -0.78 -22.46 18.82
N SER A 59 -1.81 -23.27 18.89
CA SER A 59 -1.81 -24.56 19.55
C SER A 59 -0.90 -25.56 18.84
N LEU A 60 -0.59 -26.69 19.51
CA LEU A 60 0.17 -27.78 18.92
C LEU A 60 -0.55 -28.37 17.69
N GLN A 61 -1.87 -28.56 17.77
CA GLN A 61 -2.64 -29.11 16.66
C GLN A 61 -2.63 -28.18 15.44
N GLU A 62 -2.91 -26.92 15.64
CA GLU A 62 -2.84 -25.91 14.55
C GLU A 62 -1.45 -25.84 13.92
N ALA A 63 -0.39 -25.97 14.72
CA ALA A 63 0.98 -25.99 14.20
C ALA A 63 1.25 -27.24 13.35
N ARG A 64 0.73 -28.40 13.73
CA ARG A 64 0.81 -29.63 12.94
C ARG A 64 0.05 -29.52 11.63
N ASP A 65 -1.16 -28.97 11.66
CA ASP A 65 -2.01 -28.80 10.47
C ASP A 65 -1.36 -27.85 9.47
N LYS A 66 -0.84 -26.72 9.94
CA LYS A 66 -0.09 -25.76 9.08
C LYS A 66 1.22 -26.35 8.55
N ALA A 67 1.94 -27.11 9.36
CA ALA A 67 3.15 -27.79 8.91
C ALA A 67 2.85 -28.84 7.84
N TRP A 68 1.71 -29.55 7.98
CA TRP A 68 1.27 -30.52 6.99
C TRP A 68 0.90 -29.85 5.66
N MET A 69 0.14 -28.73 5.70
CA MET A 69 -0.18 -27.92 4.51
C MET A 69 1.10 -27.43 3.81
N ALA A 70 2.03 -26.86 4.58
CA ALA A 70 3.31 -26.42 4.03
C ALA A 70 4.11 -27.54 3.37
N LYS A 71 4.08 -28.76 3.94
CA LYS A 71 4.72 -29.94 3.34
C LYS A 71 4.06 -30.38 2.04
N LYS A 72 2.74 -30.29 1.97
CA LYS A 72 1.99 -30.54 0.73
C LYS A 72 2.43 -29.58 -0.37
N ASP A 73 2.58 -28.28 -0.06
CA ASP A 73 3.09 -27.29 -1.02
C ASP A 73 4.52 -27.63 -1.47
N ILE A 74 5.38 -28.00 -0.52
CA ILE A 74 6.77 -28.41 -0.81
C ILE A 74 6.81 -29.65 -1.72
N SER A 75 5.91 -30.63 -1.52
CA SER A 75 5.88 -31.84 -2.32
C SER A 75 5.52 -31.60 -3.80
N VAL A 76 4.83 -30.51 -4.10
CA VAL A 76 4.54 -30.06 -5.47
C VAL A 76 5.53 -28.99 -5.97
N GLY A 77 6.67 -28.83 -5.28
CA GLY A 77 7.73 -27.91 -5.68
C GLY A 77 7.52 -26.43 -5.28
N VAL A 78 6.47 -26.11 -4.52
CA VAL A 78 6.21 -24.75 -4.04
C VAL A 78 6.96 -24.48 -2.75
N ASP A 79 7.86 -23.49 -2.77
CA ASP A 79 8.58 -23.06 -1.56
C ASP A 79 7.71 -22.12 -0.73
N PRO A 80 7.23 -22.53 0.46
CA PRO A 80 6.31 -21.72 1.26
C PRO A 80 6.93 -20.41 1.76
N VAL A 81 8.25 -20.34 1.92
CA VAL A 81 8.94 -19.09 2.28
C VAL A 81 8.95 -18.13 1.09
N LYS A 82 9.19 -18.64 -0.12
CA LYS A 82 9.10 -17.81 -1.33
C LYS A 82 7.66 -17.39 -1.63
N ALA A 83 6.71 -18.32 -1.51
CA ALA A 83 5.29 -18.05 -1.71
C ALA A 83 4.78 -16.95 -0.75
N LYS A 84 5.14 -17.04 0.53
CA LYS A 84 4.81 -16.01 1.52
C LYS A 84 5.44 -14.66 1.18
N LYS A 85 6.72 -14.62 0.78
CA LYS A 85 7.38 -13.38 0.34
C LYS A 85 6.75 -12.78 -0.91
N LEU A 86 6.34 -13.62 -1.87
CA LEU A 86 5.65 -13.17 -3.09
C LEU A 86 4.26 -12.64 -2.79
N SER A 87 3.49 -13.30 -1.91
CA SER A 87 2.16 -12.84 -1.51
C SER A 87 2.23 -11.48 -0.79
N VAL A 88 3.16 -11.32 0.14
CA VAL A 88 3.41 -10.03 0.80
C VAL A 88 3.81 -8.97 -0.22
N LYS A 89 4.71 -9.29 -1.16
CA LYS A 89 5.12 -8.34 -2.21
C LYS A 89 3.96 -7.97 -3.13
N ASN A 90 3.07 -8.90 -3.45
CA ASN A 90 1.92 -8.66 -4.32
C ASN A 90 0.75 -7.95 -3.61
N ASN A 91 0.71 -7.99 -2.27
CA ASN A 91 -0.34 -7.35 -1.47
C ASN A 91 0.10 -6.04 -0.83
N SER A 92 1.34 -5.58 -1.07
CA SER A 92 1.75 -4.26 -0.62
C SER A 92 0.97 -3.17 -1.35
N PHE A 93 0.71 -2.05 -0.67
CA PHE A 93 0.05 -0.90 -1.28
C PHE A 93 0.77 -0.45 -2.56
N GLY A 94 2.10 -0.40 -2.55
CA GLY A 94 2.91 0.00 -3.70
C GLY A 94 2.73 -0.93 -4.90
N SER A 95 2.67 -2.24 -4.67
CA SER A 95 2.43 -3.22 -5.74
C SER A 95 1.05 -3.03 -6.37
N ILE A 96 0.03 -2.89 -5.52
CA ILE A 96 -1.36 -2.68 -5.97
C ILE A 96 -1.52 -1.32 -6.67
N TYR A 97 -0.85 -0.29 -6.16
CA TYR A 97 -0.79 1.01 -6.84
C TYR A 97 -0.21 0.87 -8.25
N HIS A 98 0.88 0.15 -8.44
CA HIS A 98 1.47 -0.04 -9.78
C HIS A 98 0.51 -0.74 -10.73
N GLU A 99 -0.16 -1.80 -10.30
CA GLU A 99 -1.17 -2.49 -11.09
C GLU A 99 -2.34 -1.56 -11.46
N TRP A 100 -2.88 -0.85 -10.48
CA TRP A 100 -3.96 0.11 -10.69
C TRP A 100 -3.54 1.24 -11.63
N TYR A 101 -2.32 1.77 -11.46
CA TYR A 101 -1.79 2.85 -12.28
C TYR A 101 -1.63 2.41 -13.75
N GLU A 102 -1.04 1.23 -14.00
CA GLU A 102 -0.90 0.67 -15.34
C GLU A 102 -2.25 0.48 -16.04
N HIS A 103 -3.25 0.05 -15.29
CA HIS A 103 -4.62 -0.10 -15.80
C HIS A 103 -5.26 1.25 -16.13
N LYS A 104 -5.04 2.27 -15.30
CA LYS A 104 -5.69 3.58 -15.43
C LYS A 104 -4.98 4.56 -16.37
N LYS A 105 -3.66 4.46 -16.52
CA LYS A 105 -2.86 5.42 -17.31
C LYS A 105 -3.29 5.53 -18.78
N GLN A 106 -3.92 4.47 -19.32
CA GLN A 106 -4.35 4.44 -20.71
C GLN A 106 -5.46 5.45 -21.03
N VAL A 107 -6.26 5.85 -20.01
CA VAL A 107 -7.36 6.80 -20.18
C VAL A 107 -7.00 8.22 -19.72
N TRP A 108 -5.79 8.42 -19.24
CA TRP A 108 -5.32 9.74 -18.78
C TRP A 108 -4.43 10.41 -19.82
N SER A 109 -4.40 11.76 -19.79
CA SER A 109 -3.38 12.46 -20.56
C SER A 109 -1.99 12.14 -20.02
N VAL A 110 -0.99 12.16 -20.89
CA VAL A 110 0.42 11.85 -20.54
C VAL A 110 0.94 12.78 -19.42
N GLY A 111 0.57 14.07 -19.48
CA GLY A 111 0.96 15.04 -18.45
C GLY A 111 0.38 14.71 -17.08
N TYR A 112 -0.92 14.42 -17.04
CA TYR A 112 -1.59 14.03 -15.79
C TYR A 112 -1.04 12.75 -15.19
N ALA A 113 -0.83 11.72 -16.02
CA ALA A 113 -0.26 10.45 -15.56
C ALA A 113 1.14 10.64 -14.94
N LYS A 114 2.00 11.44 -15.57
CA LYS A 114 3.34 11.77 -15.04
C LYS A 114 3.27 12.52 -13.71
N GLU A 115 2.40 13.51 -13.61
CA GLU A 115 2.22 14.28 -12.36
C GLU A 115 1.73 13.41 -11.21
N LEU A 116 0.77 12.53 -11.49
CA LEU A 116 0.24 11.59 -10.52
C LEU A 116 1.31 10.60 -10.05
N ALA A 117 2.07 10.01 -10.99
CA ALA A 117 3.15 9.11 -10.68
C ALA A 117 4.23 9.77 -9.80
N LYS A 118 4.56 11.03 -10.11
CA LYS A 118 5.51 11.82 -9.31
C LYS A 118 4.98 12.02 -7.89
N MET A 119 3.74 12.44 -7.74
CA MET A 119 3.11 12.63 -6.42
C MET A 119 3.14 11.35 -5.58
N PHE A 120 2.80 10.21 -6.18
CA PHE A 120 2.86 8.93 -5.46
C PHE A 120 4.29 8.55 -5.09
N LYS A 121 5.23 8.67 -6.01
CA LYS A 121 6.64 8.33 -5.79
C LYS A 121 7.27 9.15 -4.66
N ASP A 122 7.00 10.46 -4.66
CA ASP A 122 7.67 11.40 -3.76
C ASP A 122 7.00 11.46 -2.37
N ASP A 123 5.67 11.33 -2.31
CA ASP A 123 4.91 11.65 -1.10
C ASP A 123 4.16 10.45 -0.48
N VAL A 124 3.68 9.51 -1.29
CA VAL A 124 2.79 8.42 -0.81
C VAL A 124 3.54 7.12 -0.59
N LEU A 125 4.24 6.64 -1.62
CA LEU A 125 4.92 5.34 -1.59
C LEU A 125 6.03 5.22 -0.55
N PRO A 126 6.80 6.26 -0.21
CA PRO A 126 7.79 6.17 0.85
C PRO A 126 7.20 5.85 2.22
N LEU A 127 5.93 6.22 2.47
CA LEU A 127 5.25 6.03 3.75
C LEU A 127 4.47 4.71 3.82
N ILE A 128 3.57 4.51 2.86
CA ILE A 128 2.62 3.38 2.89
C ILE A 128 2.89 2.33 1.81
N GLY A 129 3.79 2.60 0.85
CA GLY A 129 4.10 1.68 -0.24
C GLY A 129 4.54 0.28 0.20
N PRO A 130 5.44 0.12 1.19
CA PRO A 130 5.89 -1.18 1.67
C PRO A 130 4.87 -1.94 2.52
N LEU A 131 3.82 -1.26 3.03
CA LEU A 131 2.84 -1.85 3.93
C LEU A 131 1.88 -2.77 3.19
N GLU A 132 1.44 -3.84 3.84
CA GLU A 132 0.37 -4.67 3.32
C GLU A 132 -0.96 -3.90 3.34
N ILE A 133 -1.69 -3.91 2.22
CA ILE A 133 -2.85 -3.02 2.03
C ILE A 133 -3.96 -3.27 3.06
N HIS A 134 -4.10 -4.50 3.53
CA HIS A 134 -5.11 -4.86 4.53
C HIS A 134 -4.72 -4.47 5.97
N GLU A 135 -3.45 -4.09 6.20
CA GLU A 135 -2.93 -3.63 7.49
C GLU A 135 -2.87 -2.10 7.57
N ILE A 136 -3.17 -1.39 6.47
CA ILE A 136 -3.14 0.07 6.45
C ILE A 136 -4.40 0.61 7.12
N GLU A 137 -4.18 1.30 8.22
CA GLU A 137 -5.22 1.99 8.98
C GLU A 137 -5.39 3.46 8.52
N PRO A 138 -6.50 4.13 8.84
CA PRO A 138 -6.74 5.53 8.49
C PRO A 138 -5.60 6.46 8.90
N MET A 139 -4.95 6.20 10.04
CA MET A 139 -3.89 7.05 10.59
C MET A 139 -2.67 7.16 9.66
N GLN A 140 -2.29 6.08 8.99
CA GLN A 140 -1.14 6.09 8.08
C GLN A 140 -1.42 6.90 6.80
N ILE A 141 -2.66 6.88 6.32
CA ILE A 141 -3.06 7.73 5.18
C ILE A 141 -3.17 9.19 5.63
N LEU A 142 -3.66 9.44 6.85
CA LEU A 142 -3.72 10.78 7.41
C LEU A 142 -2.32 11.40 7.54
N GLU A 143 -1.30 10.61 7.90
CA GLU A 143 0.10 11.07 7.91
C GLU A 143 0.55 11.54 6.52
N VAL A 144 0.22 10.80 5.47
CA VAL A 144 0.49 11.24 4.08
C VAL A 144 -0.19 12.58 3.80
N ILE A 145 -1.48 12.70 4.17
CA ILE A 145 -2.26 13.93 3.96
C ILE A 145 -1.64 15.11 4.71
N ARG A 146 -1.23 14.94 5.98
CA ARG A 146 -0.63 15.98 6.82
C ARG A 146 0.64 16.56 6.21
N ARG A 147 1.48 15.75 5.58
CA ARG A 147 2.68 16.25 4.88
C ARG A 147 2.36 17.23 3.73
N PHE A 148 1.24 17.02 3.04
CA PHE A 148 0.79 17.99 2.04
C PHE A 148 0.22 19.25 2.70
N GLU A 149 -0.52 19.12 3.78
CA GLU A 149 -1.10 20.24 4.53
C GLU A 149 -0.02 21.14 5.14
N GLU A 150 1.06 20.58 5.67
CA GLU A 150 2.22 21.30 6.21
C GLU A 150 2.90 22.16 5.15
N ARG A 151 2.90 21.70 3.90
CA ARG A 151 3.43 22.45 2.74
C ARG A 151 2.39 23.42 2.14
N GLY A 152 1.22 23.56 2.72
CA GLY A 152 0.13 24.39 2.20
C GLY A 152 -0.53 23.86 0.92
N ALA A 153 -0.27 22.60 0.54
CA ALA A 153 -0.73 22.01 -0.71
C ALA A 153 -2.07 21.27 -0.55
N MET A 154 -3.12 21.97 -0.12
CA MET A 154 -4.42 21.37 0.25
C MET A 154 -5.11 20.64 -0.90
N GLU A 155 -5.04 21.17 -2.12
CA GLU A 155 -5.59 20.49 -3.31
C GLU A 155 -4.89 19.15 -3.57
N ARG A 156 -3.56 19.13 -3.42
CA ARG A 156 -2.77 17.90 -3.57
C ARG A 156 -3.07 16.91 -2.45
N ALA A 157 -3.27 17.39 -1.20
CA ALA A 157 -3.71 16.57 -0.08
C ALA A 157 -5.01 15.83 -0.40
N ASN A 158 -6.02 16.55 -0.87
CA ASN A 158 -7.30 15.95 -1.26
C ASN A 158 -7.16 15.01 -2.48
N LYS A 159 -6.34 15.40 -3.47
CA LYS A 159 -6.05 14.55 -4.63
C LYS A 159 -5.37 13.24 -4.20
N ALA A 160 -4.39 13.30 -3.30
CA ALA A 160 -3.72 12.13 -2.76
C ALA A 160 -4.70 11.20 -2.02
N ARG A 161 -5.55 11.75 -1.12
CA ARG A 161 -6.60 11.01 -0.44
C ARG A 161 -7.52 10.28 -1.41
N CYS A 162 -8.07 11.00 -2.40
CA CYS A 162 -8.99 10.42 -3.39
C CYS A 162 -8.32 9.31 -4.20
N ARG A 163 -7.06 9.49 -4.61
CA ARG A 163 -6.32 8.50 -5.41
C ARG A 163 -5.90 7.29 -4.59
N CYS A 164 -5.50 7.47 -3.32
CA CYS A 164 -5.33 6.34 -2.40
C CYS A 164 -6.63 5.54 -2.27
N GLY A 165 -7.76 6.23 -2.11
CA GLY A 165 -9.07 5.57 -2.07
C GLY A 165 -9.42 4.77 -3.32
N GLU A 166 -8.97 5.19 -4.50
CA GLU A 166 -9.12 4.41 -5.74
C GLU A 166 -8.26 3.16 -5.76
N VAL A 167 -7.02 3.24 -5.25
CA VAL A 167 -6.14 2.07 -5.08
C VAL A 167 -6.77 1.05 -4.13
N PHE A 168 -7.34 1.52 -3.00
CA PHE A 168 -8.08 0.65 -2.08
C PHE A 168 -9.31 0.01 -2.74
N ARG A 169 -10.10 0.75 -3.50
CA ARG A 169 -11.24 0.19 -4.24
C ARG A 169 -10.79 -0.89 -5.23
N TYR A 170 -9.68 -0.66 -5.93
CA TYR A 170 -9.09 -1.67 -6.80
C TYR A 170 -8.68 -2.92 -6.03
N ALA A 171 -8.06 -2.74 -4.86
CA ALA A 171 -7.69 -3.85 -3.98
C ALA A 171 -8.91 -4.64 -3.47
N ILE A 172 -10.01 -3.97 -3.15
CA ILE A 172 -11.26 -4.62 -2.71
C ILE A 172 -11.86 -5.47 -3.84
N VAL A 173 -11.97 -4.91 -5.04
CA VAL A 173 -12.51 -5.62 -6.20
C VAL A 173 -11.65 -6.84 -6.57
N THR A 174 -10.33 -6.76 -6.36
CA THR A 174 -9.39 -7.87 -6.59
C THR A 174 -9.19 -8.80 -5.37
N GLY A 175 -10.01 -8.65 -4.32
CA GLY A 175 -10.01 -9.53 -3.15
C GLY A 175 -8.83 -9.38 -2.19
N ARG A 176 -8.04 -8.32 -2.32
CA ARG A 176 -6.82 -8.07 -1.52
C ARG A 176 -7.04 -7.15 -0.32
N ALA A 177 -8.14 -6.41 -0.27
CA ALA A 177 -8.58 -5.60 0.87
C ALA A 177 -10.08 -5.80 1.12
N LYS A 178 -10.53 -5.50 2.33
CA LYS A 178 -11.94 -5.57 2.73
C LYS A 178 -12.56 -4.19 2.97
N TYR A 179 -11.72 -3.21 3.25
CA TYR A 179 -12.14 -1.87 3.66
C TYR A 179 -11.29 -0.79 2.96
N ASN A 180 -11.90 0.37 2.73
CA ASN A 180 -11.23 1.55 2.18
C ASN A 180 -11.27 2.68 3.22
N PRO A 181 -10.15 3.01 3.86
CA PRO A 181 -10.11 4.03 4.92
C PRO A 181 -10.09 5.48 4.40
N ALA A 182 -9.87 5.70 3.10
CA ALA A 182 -9.66 7.04 2.56
C ALA A 182 -10.90 7.96 2.56
N PRO A 183 -12.16 7.49 2.37
CA PRO A 183 -13.34 8.36 2.44
C PRO A 183 -13.52 9.06 3.78
N ASP A 184 -13.35 8.33 4.89
CA ASP A 184 -13.59 8.80 6.25
C ASP A 184 -12.60 9.90 6.68
N LEU A 185 -11.49 10.02 5.96
CA LEU A 185 -10.48 11.06 6.22
C LEU A 185 -10.87 12.44 5.65
N ALA A 186 -11.96 12.55 4.92
CA ALA A 186 -12.39 13.84 4.37
C ALA A 186 -12.65 14.86 5.48
N ASP A 187 -13.28 14.43 6.57
CA ASP A 187 -13.65 15.29 7.69
C ASP A 187 -12.44 15.61 8.61
N ALA A 188 -11.38 14.80 8.53
CA ALA A 188 -10.14 15.04 9.27
C ALA A 188 -9.19 16.02 8.58
N MET A 189 -9.45 16.37 7.31
CA MET A 189 -8.61 17.30 6.54
C MET A 189 -8.86 18.75 6.94
N LYS A 190 -7.82 19.57 6.87
CA LYS A 190 -7.98 21.02 7.02
C LYS A 190 -8.83 21.54 5.87
N GLY A 191 -9.90 22.25 6.23
CA GLY A 191 -10.75 22.91 5.24
C GLY A 191 -9.96 23.98 4.48
N TYR A 192 -10.11 24.03 3.16
CA TYR A 192 -9.62 25.15 2.37
C TYR A 192 -10.74 25.71 1.50
N ARG A 193 -10.76 27.04 1.36
CA ARG A 193 -11.67 27.67 0.40
C ARG A 193 -11.03 27.59 -0.97
N LYS A 194 -11.66 26.87 -1.88
CA LYS A 194 -11.29 26.87 -3.29
C LYS A 194 -11.47 28.31 -3.81
N LYS A 195 -10.39 28.97 -4.14
CA LYS A 195 -10.48 30.24 -4.88
C LYS A 195 -10.85 29.91 -6.32
N ASN A 196 -12.01 30.38 -6.73
CA ASN A 196 -12.37 30.31 -8.14
C ASN A 196 -11.36 31.16 -8.94
N TYR A 197 -11.06 30.72 -10.15
CA TYR A 197 -10.28 31.57 -11.05
C TYR A 197 -11.00 32.90 -11.23
N PRO A 198 -10.25 34.01 -11.31
CA PRO A 198 -10.85 35.30 -11.65
C PRO A 198 -11.63 35.16 -12.95
N PHE A 199 -12.87 35.56 -12.94
CA PHE A 199 -13.68 35.65 -14.15
C PHE A 199 -13.92 37.13 -14.48
N LEU A 200 -14.08 37.43 -15.76
CA LEU A 200 -14.35 38.77 -16.20
C LEU A 200 -15.85 39.05 -16.10
N PRO A 201 -16.32 39.99 -15.30
CA PRO A 201 -17.73 40.39 -15.27
C PRO A 201 -18.20 40.84 -16.66
N ALA A 202 -19.50 40.64 -16.96
CA ALA A 202 -20.08 40.92 -18.27
C ALA A 202 -19.90 42.38 -18.73
N ASP A 203 -19.98 43.30 -17.80
CA ASP A 203 -19.76 44.75 -18.02
C ASP A 203 -18.33 45.12 -18.44
N GLN A 204 -17.37 44.28 -18.04
CA GLN A 204 -15.94 44.46 -18.37
C GLN A 204 -15.54 43.82 -19.70
N ILE A 205 -16.34 42.92 -20.26
CA ILE A 205 -16.06 42.20 -21.50
C ILE A 205 -15.79 43.17 -22.67
N PRO A 206 -16.54 44.26 -22.89
CA PRO A 206 -16.27 45.19 -23.96
C PRO A 206 -14.91 45.93 -23.83
N ALA A 207 -14.54 46.29 -22.60
CA ALA A 207 -13.26 46.95 -22.32
C ALA A 207 -12.09 45.96 -22.54
N PHE A 208 -12.23 44.76 -22.06
CA PHE A 208 -11.24 43.69 -22.27
C PHE A 208 -11.06 43.36 -23.75
N THR A 209 -12.15 43.28 -24.50
CA THR A 209 -12.12 43.03 -25.95
C THR A 209 -11.37 44.11 -26.73
N ARG A 210 -11.57 45.38 -26.34
CA ARG A 210 -10.82 46.53 -26.91
C ARG A 210 -9.34 46.46 -26.58
N ALA A 211 -8.99 46.14 -25.32
CA ALA A 211 -7.61 45.98 -24.89
C ALA A 211 -6.92 44.83 -25.64
N LEU A 212 -7.61 43.72 -25.90
CA LEU A 212 -7.08 42.62 -26.72
C LEU A 212 -6.74 43.03 -28.15
N SER A 213 -7.50 43.95 -28.72
CA SER A 213 -7.25 44.47 -30.08
C SER A 213 -6.00 45.33 -30.20
N SER A 214 -5.57 45.94 -29.09
CA SER A 214 -4.36 46.77 -29.00
C SER A 214 -3.12 46.04 -28.49
N LEU A 215 -3.24 44.73 -28.16
CA LEU A 215 -2.15 43.94 -27.62
C LEU A 215 -1.10 43.67 -28.71
N SER A 216 0.13 44.08 -28.44
CA SER A 216 1.32 43.69 -29.21
C SER A 216 1.98 42.49 -28.54
N GLY A 217 1.99 41.36 -29.21
CA GLY A 217 2.55 40.10 -28.66
C GLY A 217 2.90 39.10 -29.76
N SER A 218 3.34 37.89 -29.39
CA SER A 218 3.60 36.85 -30.36
C SER A 218 2.32 36.53 -31.16
N ILE A 219 2.45 36.27 -32.45
CA ILE A 219 1.32 35.89 -33.34
C ILE A 219 0.50 34.77 -32.75
N ILE A 220 1.16 33.77 -32.13
CA ILE A 220 0.51 32.61 -31.51
C ILE A 220 -0.39 33.04 -30.34
N SER A 221 0.08 33.94 -29.47
CA SER A 221 -0.69 34.49 -28.34
C SER A 221 -1.89 35.28 -28.81
N LEU A 222 -1.71 36.12 -29.85
CA LEU A 222 -2.76 36.94 -30.43
C LEU A 222 -3.86 36.08 -31.13
N VAL A 223 -3.47 35.04 -31.86
CA VAL A 223 -4.41 34.11 -32.50
C VAL A 223 -5.15 33.30 -31.47
N ALA A 224 -4.47 32.74 -30.47
CA ALA A 224 -5.10 31.96 -29.40
C ALA A 224 -6.13 32.81 -28.63
N THR A 225 -5.81 34.05 -28.32
CA THR A 225 -6.72 34.95 -27.61
C THR A 225 -7.92 35.39 -28.45
N LYS A 226 -7.75 35.53 -29.78
CA LYS A 226 -8.86 35.80 -30.73
C LYS A 226 -9.76 34.60 -30.91
N VAL A 227 -9.21 33.38 -31.00
CA VAL A 227 -10.02 32.13 -31.12
C VAL A 227 -10.89 31.90 -29.87
N LEU A 228 -10.33 32.11 -28.67
CA LEU A 228 -11.07 32.02 -27.40
C LEU A 228 -12.23 33.02 -27.26
N ARG A 229 -12.31 34.02 -28.13
CA ARG A 229 -13.41 34.99 -28.18
C ARG A 229 -14.66 34.43 -28.86
N TYR A 230 -14.52 33.42 -29.72
CA TYR A 230 -15.60 32.88 -30.55
C TYR A 230 -16.04 31.47 -30.14
N THR A 231 -15.42 30.87 -29.10
CA THR A 231 -15.81 29.64 -28.42
C THR A 231 -16.43 29.92 -27.07
#